data_9c299cbbea3de494e41e7d201e013704
#
_entry.id   9c299cbbea3de494e41e7d201e013704
#
_cell.length_a   1.000
_cell.length_b   1.000
_cell.length_c   1.000
_cell.angle_alpha   90.00
_cell.angle_beta   90.00
_cell.angle_gamma   90.00
#
_symmetry.space_group_name_H-M   'P 1'
#
loop_
_entity.id
_entity.type
_entity.pdbx_description
1 polymer ?
#
loop_
_entity_poly.entity_id
_entity_poly.type
_entity_poly.pdbx_seq_one_letter_code
_entity_poly.pdbx_strand_id
1 'polypeptide(L)'
;VLFRSKNGTDDKKKRKRILFMAGMIAVIIITAALFYFNSFVMKTENSRARDSLLEWTEQNAALVGSRIDMYYDLLECAADYISDMPLDEVQTEEMLREKFHRHTEKFDSLKIISEDGRCVQDGQAYSLKEYFLMAMLGNRGLAENGYSYADGVILSVPVKNEAQQIKGVLCGTLPCSSLDVYGKADRRKGYAGLFVMDNHGKYIVSDGGNDTFGNDFLTWLEGRELSLPISDIKSQMDSGFRYYFAISDEDGDYMVTAAPVDGTKLFAVTMADNRYIHQAGLRYRIWVFVITLVIILSLIVVIGVYLYFRREDRIAIRNLNRQLMLNEETYRITARESDLCVFTYDVETEQIQFLNDKYQSLGLNQSELSVPVLLRKIREINPETCSVLRNIFARAD
;
A
#
# COMPACT_ATOMS: atom_id res chain seq x y z
N VAL A 1 20.04 -1.57 -67.13
CA VAL A 1 20.34 -0.55 -66.10
C VAL A 1 19.36 -0.72 -64.96
N LEU A 2 19.89 -0.70 -63.72
CA LEU A 2 19.23 -0.65 -62.40
C LEU A 2 18.89 -1.99 -61.73
N PHE A 3 19.93 -2.68 -61.25
CA PHE A 3 19.82 -3.46 -60.02
C PHE A 3 20.43 -2.68 -58.88
N ARG A 4 19.61 -1.91 -58.16
CA ARG A 4 20.02 -1.27 -56.92
C ARG A 4 19.43 -2.03 -55.74
N SER A 5 20.33 -2.79 -55.08
CA SER A 5 20.29 -3.14 -53.66
C SER A 5 19.02 -3.78 -53.07
N LYS A 6 18.98 -5.10 -53.10
CA LYS A 6 18.09 -5.96 -52.29
C LYS A 6 18.35 -5.84 -50.77
N ASN A 7 19.52 -5.31 -50.37
CA ASN A 7 19.94 -5.18 -48.96
C ASN A 7 19.25 -4.06 -48.17
N GLY A 8 18.78 -2.99 -48.81
CA GLY A 8 18.19 -1.84 -48.12
C GLY A 8 16.75 -2.08 -47.57
N THR A 9 16.04 -3.02 -48.14
CA THR A 9 14.62 -3.32 -47.72
C THR A 9 14.58 -4.31 -46.56
N ASP A 10 15.49 -5.23 -46.45
CA ASP A 10 15.59 -6.21 -45.36
C ASP A 10 16.10 -5.57 -44.06
N ASP A 11 17.04 -4.63 -44.14
CA ASP A 11 17.52 -3.85 -43.00
C ASP A 11 16.44 -2.94 -42.44
N LYS A 12 15.61 -2.32 -43.27
CA LYS A 12 14.46 -1.52 -42.81
C LYS A 12 13.39 -2.38 -42.13
N LYS A 13 13.14 -3.61 -42.63
CA LYS A 13 12.21 -4.56 -41.98
C LYS A 13 12.74 -5.06 -40.65
N LYS A 14 14.03 -5.34 -40.55
CA LYS A 14 14.71 -5.79 -39.32
C LYS A 14 14.67 -4.69 -38.26
N ARG A 15 14.97 -3.44 -38.62
CA ARG A 15 14.86 -2.27 -37.73
C ARG A 15 13.42 -2.03 -37.24
N LYS A 16 12.39 -2.11 -38.10
CA LYS A 16 10.98 -2.00 -37.69
C LYS A 16 10.57 -3.10 -36.69
N ARG A 17 11.03 -4.35 -36.87
CA ARG A 17 10.78 -5.45 -35.94
C ARG A 17 11.46 -5.23 -34.58
N ILE A 18 12.70 -4.76 -34.58
CA ILE A 18 13.45 -4.46 -33.37
C ILE A 18 12.77 -3.32 -32.60
N LEU A 19 12.35 -2.25 -33.28
CA LEU A 19 11.63 -1.12 -32.65
C LEU A 19 10.31 -1.57 -32.04
N PHE A 20 9.56 -2.45 -32.70
CA PHE A 20 8.31 -3.00 -32.18
C PHE A 20 8.53 -3.91 -30.97
N MET A 21 9.53 -4.80 -31.01
CA MET A 21 9.90 -5.63 -29.87
C MET A 21 10.34 -4.78 -28.68
N ALA A 22 11.15 -3.74 -28.92
CA ALA A 22 11.57 -2.80 -27.88
C ALA A 22 10.37 -2.05 -27.28
N GLY A 23 9.40 -1.63 -28.10
CA GLY A 23 8.16 -1.02 -27.62
C GLY A 23 7.32 -1.97 -26.78
N MET A 24 7.17 -3.23 -27.18
CA MET A 24 6.48 -4.26 -26.38
C MET A 24 7.18 -4.51 -25.05
N ILE A 25 8.50 -4.63 -25.05
CA ILE A 25 9.28 -4.83 -23.83
C ILE A 25 9.12 -3.63 -22.89
N ALA A 26 9.17 -2.41 -23.41
CA ALA A 26 8.98 -1.19 -22.63
C ALA A 26 7.60 -1.16 -21.95
N VAL A 27 6.55 -1.57 -22.65
CA VAL A 27 5.19 -1.62 -22.07
C VAL A 27 5.07 -2.70 -20.99
N ILE A 28 5.65 -3.87 -21.21
CA ILE A 28 5.67 -4.93 -20.19
C ILE A 28 6.37 -4.43 -18.93
N ILE A 29 7.51 -3.74 -19.08
CA ILE A 29 8.25 -3.17 -17.95
C ILE A 29 7.41 -2.10 -17.23
N ILE A 30 6.75 -1.21 -17.97
CA ILE A 30 5.88 -0.17 -17.37
C ILE A 30 4.71 -0.81 -16.62
N THR A 31 4.07 -1.82 -17.19
CA THR A 31 2.94 -2.52 -16.55
C THR A 31 3.39 -3.26 -15.27
N ALA A 32 4.54 -3.93 -15.32
CA ALA A 32 5.14 -4.58 -14.16
C ALA A 32 5.53 -3.56 -13.07
N ALA A 33 6.11 -2.43 -13.45
CA ALA A 33 6.46 -1.35 -12.54
C ALA A 33 5.23 -0.73 -11.87
N LEU A 34 4.13 -0.52 -12.61
CA LEU A 34 2.86 -0.03 -12.06
C LEU A 34 2.23 -1.03 -11.10
N PHE A 35 2.27 -2.33 -11.42
CA PHE A 35 1.78 -3.38 -10.52
C PHE A 35 2.58 -3.42 -9.22
N TYR A 36 3.91 -3.37 -9.32
CA TYR A 36 4.80 -3.30 -8.16
C TYR A 36 4.56 -2.05 -7.32
N PHE A 37 4.45 -0.89 -7.97
CA PHE A 37 4.15 0.38 -7.31
C PHE A 37 2.81 0.36 -6.57
N ASN A 38 1.77 -0.18 -7.21
CA ASN A 38 0.45 -0.34 -6.57
C ASN A 38 0.53 -1.24 -5.32
N SER A 39 1.22 -2.37 -5.41
CA SER A 39 1.42 -3.28 -4.28
C SER A 39 2.21 -2.62 -3.14
N PHE A 40 3.26 -1.87 -3.49
CA PHE A 40 4.07 -1.11 -2.53
C PHE A 40 3.26 -0.03 -1.82
N VAL A 41 2.48 0.76 -2.55
CA VAL A 41 1.63 1.81 -1.98
C VAL A 41 0.57 1.23 -1.06
N MET A 42 -0.10 0.12 -1.44
CA MET A 42 -1.07 -0.54 -0.56
C MET A 42 -0.45 -0.97 0.77
N LYS A 43 0.74 -1.56 0.73
CA LYS A 43 1.45 -1.97 1.95
C LYS A 43 1.82 -0.77 2.82
N THR A 44 2.25 0.32 2.20
CA THR A 44 2.63 1.56 2.89
C THR A 44 1.41 2.27 3.50
N GLU A 45 0.28 2.34 2.80
CA GLU A 45 -0.95 2.96 3.31
C GLU A 45 -1.53 2.21 4.50
N ASN A 46 -1.56 0.87 4.46
CA ASN A 46 -1.99 0.06 5.60
C ASN A 46 -1.08 0.27 6.82
N SER A 47 0.24 0.38 6.61
CA SER A 47 1.17 0.68 7.70
C SER A 47 0.93 2.07 8.27
N ARG A 48 0.78 3.09 7.43
CA ARG A 48 0.51 4.47 7.86
C ARG A 48 -0.81 4.60 8.62
N ALA A 49 -1.87 3.94 8.15
CA ALA A 49 -3.17 3.97 8.81
C ALA A 49 -3.08 3.36 10.23
N ARG A 50 -2.37 2.24 10.36
CA ARG A 50 -2.09 1.60 11.64
C ARG A 50 -1.27 2.51 12.56
N ASP A 51 -0.18 3.05 12.04
CA ASP A 51 0.74 3.91 12.81
C ASP A 51 0.02 5.19 13.26
N SER A 52 -0.84 5.77 12.42
CA SER A 52 -1.69 6.91 12.75
C SER A 52 -2.74 6.58 13.83
N LEU A 53 -3.35 5.37 13.77
CA LEU A 53 -4.29 4.94 14.80
C LEU A 53 -3.59 4.74 16.14
N LEU A 54 -2.38 4.17 16.12
CA LEU A 54 -1.56 3.98 17.33
C LEU A 54 -1.14 5.32 17.94
N GLU A 55 -0.66 6.27 17.12
CA GLU A 55 -0.31 7.62 17.56
C GLU A 55 -1.49 8.34 18.20
N TRP A 56 -2.67 8.22 17.58
CA TRP A 56 -3.89 8.79 18.14
C TRP A 56 -4.27 8.14 19.48
N THR A 57 -4.09 6.82 19.63
CA THR A 57 -4.31 6.11 20.90
C THR A 57 -3.33 6.57 21.97
N GLU A 58 -2.06 6.80 21.62
CA GLU A 58 -1.06 7.37 22.53
C GLU A 58 -1.43 8.80 22.98
N GLN A 59 -1.93 9.63 22.08
CA GLN A 59 -2.41 10.97 22.43
C GLN A 59 -3.59 10.89 23.40
N ASN A 60 -4.51 9.94 23.19
CA ASN A 60 -5.63 9.71 24.12
C ASN A 60 -5.15 9.20 25.48
N ALA A 61 -4.18 8.28 25.51
CA ALA A 61 -3.56 7.81 26.75
C ALA A 61 -2.94 8.97 27.54
N ALA A 62 -2.20 9.85 26.84
CA ALA A 62 -1.62 11.03 27.46
C ALA A 62 -2.67 12.01 28.01
N LEU A 63 -3.81 12.17 27.31
CA LEU A 63 -4.92 13.00 27.80
C LEU A 63 -5.57 12.40 29.06
N VAL A 64 -5.75 11.08 29.11
CA VAL A 64 -6.26 10.39 30.30
C VAL A 64 -5.28 10.56 31.45
N GLY A 65 -3.97 10.34 31.21
CA GLY A 65 -2.91 10.53 32.20
C GLY A 65 -2.89 11.96 32.76
N SER A 66 -2.90 12.95 31.88
CA SER A 66 -2.95 14.36 32.29
C SER A 66 -4.19 14.69 33.14
N ARG A 67 -5.34 14.07 32.83
CA ARG A 67 -6.55 14.25 33.64
C ARG A 67 -6.43 13.58 35.00
N ILE A 68 -5.85 12.39 35.09
CA ILE A 68 -5.58 11.71 36.34
C ILE A 68 -4.59 12.55 37.19
N ASP A 69 -3.52 13.06 36.60
CA ASP A 69 -2.57 13.92 37.27
C ASP A 69 -3.23 15.19 37.83
N MET A 70 -4.10 15.83 37.07
CA MET A 70 -4.87 16.98 37.55
C MET A 70 -5.69 16.64 38.82
N TYR A 71 -6.30 15.45 38.88
CA TYR A 71 -7.04 15.04 40.08
C TYR A 71 -6.11 14.69 41.24
N TYR A 72 -4.95 14.13 41.00
CA TYR A 72 -3.93 13.95 42.03
C TYR A 72 -3.44 15.28 42.59
N ASP A 73 -3.16 16.26 41.72
CA ASP A 73 -2.74 17.60 42.16
C ASP A 73 -3.81 18.25 43.08
N LEU A 74 -5.09 18.07 42.74
CA LEU A 74 -6.20 18.55 43.58
C LEU A 74 -6.23 17.82 44.93
N LEU A 75 -6.03 16.50 44.95
CA LEU A 75 -5.98 15.73 46.23
C LEU A 75 -4.73 16.10 47.04
N GLU A 76 -3.57 16.30 46.41
CA GLU A 76 -2.33 16.73 47.08
C GLU A 76 -2.50 18.10 47.70
N CYS A 77 -3.08 19.08 47.00
CA CYS A 77 -3.40 20.38 47.57
C CYS A 77 -4.36 20.26 48.80
N ALA A 78 -5.33 19.35 48.73
CA ALA A 78 -6.25 19.10 49.84
C ALA A 78 -5.51 18.37 50.99
N ALA A 79 -4.62 17.41 50.73
CA ALA A 79 -3.83 16.71 51.68
C ALA A 79 -2.84 17.66 52.42
N ASP A 80 -2.23 18.58 51.69
CA ASP A 80 -1.35 19.63 52.28
C ASP A 80 -2.14 20.55 53.20
N TYR A 81 -3.40 20.91 52.83
CA TYR A 81 -4.25 21.75 53.66
C TYR A 81 -4.59 21.11 55.03
N ILE A 82 -4.78 19.79 55.06
CA ILE A 82 -5.09 19.05 56.29
C ILE A 82 -3.84 18.56 57.02
N SER A 83 -2.64 18.90 56.50
CA SER A 83 -1.36 18.45 57.04
C SER A 83 -1.20 18.75 58.55
N ASP A 84 -1.62 19.91 58.98
CA ASP A 84 -1.46 20.42 60.35
C ASP A 84 -2.66 20.13 61.25
N MET A 85 -3.74 19.51 60.69
CA MET A 85 -4.96 19.24 61.40
C MET A 85 -4.95 17.82 62.01
N PRO A 86 -5.60 17.60 63.20
CA PRO A 86 -5.86 16.27 63.65
C PRO A 86 -6.77 15.52 62.69
N LEU A 87 -6.39 14.30 62.24
CA LEU A 87 -7.18 13.52 61.28
C LEU A 87 -8.44 12.88 61.86
N ASP A 88 -8.59 12.86 63.16
CA ASP A 88 -9.69 12.28 63.90
C ASP A 88 -10.92 13.20 64.04
N GLU A 89 -10.88 14.41 63.51
CA GLU A 89 -12.03 15.31 63.49
C GLU A 89 -13.02 14.94 62.35
N VAL A 90 -14.24 14.51 62.71
CA VAL A 90 -15.35 14.14 61.78
C VAL A 90 -15.71 15.30 60.84
N GLN A 91 -15.36 16.52 61.16
CA GLN A 91 -15.62 17.72 60.35
C GLN A 91 -14.65 17.89 59.19
N THR A 92 -13.58 17.11 59.07
CA THR A 92 -12.54 17.30 58.05
C THR A 92 -13.06 17.12 56.61
N GLU A 93 -13.96 16.20 56.37
CA GLU A 93 -14.57 16.04 55.00
C GLU A 93 -15.45 17.22 54.62
N GLU A 94 -16.29 17.69 55.56
CA GLU A 94 -17.22 18.80 55.32
C GLU A 94 -16.44 20.10 55.10
N MET A 95 -15.38 20.31 55.86
CA MET A 95 -14.46 21.43 55.72
C MET A 95 -13.67 21.38 54.41
N LEU A 96 -13.19 20.20 53.97
CA LEU A 96 -12.57 20.05 52.67
C LEU A 96 -13.54 20.35 51.55
N ARG A 97 -14.78 19.91 51.65
CA ARG A 97 -15.84 20.21 50.66
C ARG A 97 -16.17 21.70 50.62
N GLU A 98 -16.22 22.38 51.74
CA GLU A 98 -16.51 23.82 51.83
C GLU A 98 -15.35 24.65 51.24
N LYS A 99 -14.10 24.36 51.63
CA LYS A 99 -12.91 25.10 51.21
C LYS A 99 -12.53 24.87 49.76
N PHE A 100 -12.67 23.63 49.30
CA PHE A 100 -12.35 23.20 47.94
C PHE A 100 -13.58 22.96 47.06
N HIS A 101 -14.69 23.60 47.39
CA HIS A 101 -16.02 23.36 46.80
C HIS A 101 -16.00 23.17 45.26
N ARG A 102 -15.33 24.06 44.55
CA ARG A 102 -15.23 23.97 43.07
C ARG A 102 -14.43 22.76 42.55
N HIS A 103 -13.57 22.19 43.36
CA HIS A 103 -12.66 21.11 42.95
C HIS A 103 -13.10 19.76 43.52
N THR A 104 -13.64 19.74 44.74
CA THR A 104 -14.14 18.54 45.40
C THR A 104 -15.47 18.06 44.86
N GLU A 105 -16.26 18.91 44.20
CA GLU A 105 -17.47 18.52 43.47
C GLU A 105 -17.24 17.45 42.40
N LYS A 106 -15.97 17.31 41.93
CA LYS A 106 -15.60 16.27 40.98
C LYS A 106 -15.45 14.89 41.62
N PHE A 107 -15.27 14.82 42.91
CA PHE A 107 -15.16 13.59 43.67
C PHE A 107 -16.53 13.25 44.27
N ASP A 108 -16.99 12.01 44.06
CA ASP A 108 -18.23 11.51 44.65
C ASP A 108 -18.09 11.40 46.19
N SER A 109 -16.89 11.01 46.67
CA SER A 109 -16.58 10.95 48.08
C SER A 109 -15.10 11.27 48.33
N LEU A 110 -14.83 11.84 49.49
CA LEU A 110 -13.48 12.03 50.05
C LEU A 110 -13.42 11.24 51.37
N LYS A 111 -12.38 10.41 51.51
CA LYS A 111 -12.14 9.61 52.70
C LYS A 111 -10.75 9.88 53.25
N ILE A 112 -10.65 10.00 54.56
CA ILE A 112 -9.38 10.12 55.26
C ILE A 112 -9.15 8.80 56.02
N ILE A 113 -8.02 8.19 55.75
CA ILE A 113 -7.60 6.94 56.39
C ILE A 113 -6.38 7.24 57.24
N SER A 114 -6.48 6.96 58.53
CA SER A 114 -5.37 7.17 59.47
C SER A 114 -4.24 6.17 59.23
N GLU A 115 -3.12 6.38 59.88
CA GLU A 115 -1.91 5.54 59.69
C GLU A 115 -2.14 4.07 60.10
N ASP A 116 -3.10 3.79 61.00
CA ASP A 116 -3.49 2.44 61.39
C ASP A 116 -4.37 1.74 60.33
N GLY A 117 -4.70 2.43 59.26
CA GLY A 117 -5.51 1.94 58.14
C GLY A 117 -7.00 1.99 58.38
N ARG A 118 -7.48 2.72 59.39
CA ARG A 118 -8.92 2.94 59.61
C ARG A 118 -9.40 4.23 58.99
N CYS A 119 -10.52 4.17 58.33
CA CYS A 119 -11.18 5.37 57.82
C CYS A 119 -11.82 6.16 58.96
N VAL A 120 -11.56 7.44 58.99
CA VAL A 120 -12.02 8.37 60.01
C VAL A 120 -13.56 8.49 60.01
N GLN A 121 -14.16 8.48 58.79
CA GLN A 121 -15.60 8.72 58.63
C GLN A 121 -16.45 7.49 58.90
N ASP A 122 -16.07 6.30 58.45
CA ASP A 122 -16.87 5.09 58.56
C ASP A 122 -16.30 4.01 59.51
N GLY A 123 -15.08 4.21 60.03
CA GLY A 123 -14.40 3.29 60.94
C GLY A 123 -13.97 1.97 60.26
N GLN A 124 -14.17 1.81 58.97
CA GLN A 124 -13.79 0.59 58.24
C GLN A 124 -12.26 0.49 58.09
N ALA A 125 -11.77 -0.76 58.03
CA ALA A 125 -10.36 -1.04 57.83
C ALA A 125 -10.01 -1.12 56.37
N TYR A 126 -9.02 -0.34 55.96
CA TYR A 126 -8.46 -0.25 54.59
C TYR A 126 -6.99 -0.62 54.53
N SER A 127 -6.39 -1.09 55.61
CA SER A 127 -4.97 -1.39 55.75
C SER A 127 -4.41 -2.38 54.74
N LEU A 128 -5.27 -3.24 54.16
CA LEU A 128 -4.89 -4.24 53.12
C LEU A 128 -5.16 -3.78 51.68
N LYS A 129 -5.70 -2.57 51.48
CA LYS A 129 -6.00 -2.07 50.16
C LYS A 129 -4.72 -1.54 49.48
N GLU A 130 -4.54 -1.91 48.22
CA GLU A 130 -3.34 -1.55 47.46
C GLU A 130 -3.13 -0.02 47.42
N TYR A 131 -4.16 0.75 47.15
CA TYR A 131 -4.09 2.22 47.08
C TYR A 131 -3.67 2.85 48.42
N PHE A 132 -4.08 2.27 49.55
CA PHE A 132 -3.64 2.71 50.89
C PHE A 132 -2.17 2.40 51.09
N LEU A 133 -1.75 1.16 50.80
CA LEU A 133 -0.36 0.77 50.93
C LEU A 133 0.61 1.60 50.06
N MET A 134 0.20 1.89 48.84
CA MET A 134 0.97 2.76 47.93
C MET A 134 1.13 4.16 48.52
N ALA A 135 0.05 4.75 49.02
CA ALA A 135 0.08 6.09 49.62
C ALA A 135 0.92 6.10 50.94
N MET A 136 0.87 5.08 51.74
CA MET A 136 1.70 4.95 52.96
C MET A 136 3.19 4.80 52.62
N LEU A 137 3.53 4.34 51.40
CA LEU A 137 4.90 4.34 50.86
C LEU A 137 5.32 5.70 50.27
N GLY A 138 4.45 6.68 50.28
CA GLY A 138 4.69 8.02 49.73
C GLY A 138 4.37 8.16 48.24
N ASN A 139 3.74 7.16 47.61
CA ASN A 139 3.38 7.14 46.22
C ASN A 139 1.89 7.50 46.01
N ARG A 140 1.54 7.91 44.80
CA ARG A 140 0.14 8.03 44.36
C ARG A 140 -0.46 6.62 44.18
N GLY A 141 -1.70 6.39 44.64
CA GLY A 141 -2.39 5.10 44.50
C GLY A 141 -3.64 5.26 43.62
N LEU A 142 -3.89 4.27 42.78
CA LEU A 142 -5.08 4.18 41.93
C LEU A 142 -5.68 2.78 42.06
N ALA A 143 -7.00 2.70 42.27
CA ALA A 143 -7.71 1.42 42.34
C ALA A 143 -9.17 1.56 41.94
N GLU A 144 -9.84 0.42 41.74
CA GLU A 144 -11.28 0.34 41.56
C GLU A 144 -12.01 0.63 42.89
N ASN A 145 -13.18 1.27 42.81
CA ASN A 145 -14.06 1.45 43.95
C ASN A 145 -14.95 0.20 44.09
N GLY A 146 -14.82 -0.53 45.22
CA GLY A 146 -15.60 -1.73 45.47
C GLY A 146 -15.14 -2.93 44.63
N TYR A 147 -16.07 -3.56 43.91
CA TYR A 147 -15.84 -4.75 43.11
C TYR A 147 -15.72 -4.47 41.61
N SER A 148 -15.99 -3.24 41.20
CA SER A 148 -16.04 -2.85 39.78
C SER A 148 -15.73 -1.38 39.61
N TYR A 149 -15.13 -1.01 38.51
CA TYR A 149 -14.99 0.38 38.09
C TYR A 149 -16.35 1.06 37.79
N ALA A 150 -17.43 0.32 37.68
CA ALA A 150 -18.77 0.91 37.56
C ALA A 150 -19.11 1.80 38.77
N ASP A 151 -18.51 1.51 39.93
CA ASP A 151 -18.69 2.28 41.16
C ASP A 151 -17.69 3.44 41.28
N GLY A 152 -16.82 3.64 40.30
CA GLY A 152 -15.83 4.70 40.23
C GLY A 152 -14.37 4.26 40.39
N VAL A 153 -13.48 5.22 40.38
CA VAL A 153 -12.02 5.06 40.55
C VAL A 153 -11.59 5.76 41.82
N ILE A 154 -10.84 5.07 42.67
CA ILE A 154 -10.24 5.66 43.87
C ILE A 154 -8.83 6.15 43.54
N LEU A 155 -8.59 7.42 43.79
CA LEU A 155 -7.25 8.02 43.83
C LEU A 155 -6.87 8.25 45.29
N SER A 156 -5.61 7.99 45.64
CA SER A 156 -5.10 8.20 46.97
C SER A 156 -3.77 8.92 46.99
N VAL A 157 -3.57 9.79 47.94
CA VAL A 157 -2.33 10.53 48.19
C VAL A 157 -1.95 10.49 49.67
N PRO A 158 -0.65 10.54 50.02
CA PRO A 158 -0.23 10.60 51.40
C PRO A 158 -0.53 11.95 52.05
N VAL A 159 -1.00 11.94 53.26
CA VAL A 159 -1.10 13.14 54.12
C VAL A 159 0.11 13.19 55.00
N LYS A 160 0.97 14.19 54.82
CA LYS A 160 2.26 14.34 55.56
C LYS A 160 2.12 15.43 56.60
N ASN A 161 2.82 15.30 57.72
CA ASN A 161 3.00 16.36 58.70
C ASN A 161 4.14 17.31 58.31
N GLU A 162 4.36 18.40 59.10
CA GLU A 162 5.49 19.33 58.88
C GLU A 162 6.85 18.67 58.84
N ALA A 163 7.03 17.52 59.51
CA ALA A 163 8.25 16.72 59.52
C ALA A 163 8.35 15.76 58.32
N GLN A 164 7.45 15.87 57.34
CA GLN A 164 7.34 15.01 56.14
C GLN A 164 7.07 13.52 56.47
N GLN A 165 6.56 13.23 57.65
CA GLN A 165 6.13 11.88 58.04
C GLN A 165 4.65 11.69 57.62
N ILE A 166 4.35 10.51 57.06
CA ILE A 166 2.99 10.18 56.64
C ILE A 166 2.15 9.85 57.85
N LYS A 167 1.08 10.63 58.12
CA LYS A 167 0.15 10.43 59.21
C LYS A 167 -1.17 9.82 58.80
N GLY A 168 -1.36 9.66 57.47
CA GLY A 168 -2.55 9.08 56.92
C GLY A 168 -2.60 9.21 55.41
N VAL A 169 -3.73 8.86 54.84
CA VAL A 169 -3.98 8.85 53.40
C VAL A 169 -5.31 9.57 53.10
N LEU A 170 -5.29 10.49 52.19
CA LEU A 170 -6.51 11.09 51.60
C LEU A 170 -6.87 10.37 50.31
N CYS A 171 -8.12 9.85 50.30
CA CYS A 171 -8.67 9.17 49.14
C CYS A 171 -9.84 9.96 48.55
N GLY A 172 -9.86 10.09 47.23
CA GLY A 172 -10.96 10.65 46.47
C GLY A 172 -11.53 9.61 45.51
N THR A 173 -12.86 9.41 45.56
CA THR A 173 -13.57 8.57 44.61
C THR A 173 -14.05 9.42 43.44
N LEU A 174 -13.66 9.07 42.24
CA LEU A 174 -14.08 9.74 41.00
C LEU A 174 -15.10 8.86 40.26
N PRO A 175 -16.19 9.43 39.74
CA PRO A 175 -17.01 8.72 38.77
C PRO A 175 -16.18 8.48 37.48
N CYS A 176 -16.34 7.32 36.85
CA CYS A 176 -15.59 6.97 35.63
C CYS A 176 -15.80 7.96 34.50
N SER A 177 -16.97 8.61 34.43
CA SER A 177 -17.24 9.70 33.49
C SER A 177 -16.28 10.90 33.62
N SER A 178 -15.65 11.06 34.79
CA SER A 178 -14.64 12.11 35.00
C SER A 178 -13.34 11.83 34.21
N LEU A 179 -13.08 10.57 33.88
CA LEU A 179 -11.94 10.16 33.05
C LEU A 179 -12.29 10.07 31.55
N ASP A 180 -13.58 10.29 31.20
CA ASP A 180 -13.98 10.33 29.81
C ASP A 180 -13.40 11.56 29.11
N VAL A 181 -12.35 11.34 28.33
CA VAL A 181 -11.67 12.36 27.51
C VAL A 181 -12.19 12.37 26.08
N TYR A 182 -12.98 11.38 25.70
CA TYR A 182 -13.32 11.12 24.32
C TYR A 182 -14.49 11.97 23.81
N GLY A 183 -15.27 12.55 24.74
CA GLY A 183 -16.52 13.18 24.36
C GLY A 183 -17.41 12.16 23.63
N LYS A 184 -18.44 12.60 22.94
CA LYS A 184 -19.15 11.73 22.00
C LYS A 184 -18.23 11.52 20.79
N ALA A 185 -17.39 10.47 20.84
CA ALA A 185 -16.49 10.12 19.75
C ALA A 185 -17.25 10.20 18.44
N ASP A 186 -16.62 10.84 17.47
CA ASP A 186 -17.26 11.05 16.17
C ASP A 186 -17.32 9.70 15.43
N ARG A 187 -18.35 8.89 15.79
CA ARG A 187 -18.64 7.58 15.17
C ARG A 187 -18.68 7.66 13.64
N ARG A 188 -18.86 8.89 13.08
CA ARG A 188 -18.79 9.16 11.64
C ARG A 188 -17.39 8.93 11.07
N LYS A 189 -16.35 8.86 11.92
CA LYS A 189 -14.97 8.62 11.50
C LYS A 189 -14.56 7.15 11.46
N GLY A 190 -15.50 6.20 11.63
CA GLY A 190 -15.22 4.76 11.52
C GLY A 190 -14.57 4.15 12.76
N TYR A 191 -14.58 4.85 13.88
CA TYR A 191 -14.20 4.28 15.16
C TYR A 191 -15.34 3.44 15.71
N ALA A 192 -15.05 2.18 16.06
CA ALA A 192 -16.03 1.26 16.62
C ALA A 192 -16.11 1.38 18.14
N GLY A 193 -15.02 1.80 18.80
CA GLY A 193 -14.98 2.00 20.23
C GLY A 193 -13.73 2.72 20.70
N LEU A 194 -13.89 3.48 21.77
CA LEU A 194 -12.84 4.14 22.54
C LEU A 194 -13.11 3.85 24.00
N PHE A 195 -12.13 3.29 24.69
CA PHE A 195 -12.31 2.96 26.09
C PHE A 195 -10.98 2.97 26.86
N VAL A 196 -11.07 3.07 28.16
CA VAL A 196 -9.98 2.92 29.09
C VAL A 196 -10.21 1.63 29.88
N MET A 197 -9.17 0.80 30.01
CA MET A 197 -9.21 -0.43 30.78
C MET A 197 -7.97 -0.56 31.65
N ASP A 198 -8.02 -1.42 32.66
CA ASP A 198 -6.85 -1.82 33.41
C ASP A 198 -6.04 -2.93 32.70
N ASN A 199 -4.90 -3.33 33.28
CA ASN A 199 -4.06 -4.40 32.78
C ASN A 199 -4.68 -5.80 32.87
N HIS A 200 -5.87 -5.94 33.47
CA HIS A 200 -6.63 -7.18 33.53
C HIS A 200 -7.75 -7.23 32.49
N GLY A 201 -7.96 -6.14 31.74
CA GLY A 201 -9.00 -6.02 30.72
C GLY A 201 -10.33 -5.48 31.23
N LYS A 202 -10.43 -5.07 32.50
CA LYS A 202 -11.66 -4.46 33.04
C LYS A 202 -11.84 -3.05 32.52
N TYR A 203 -13.04 -2.72 32.06
CA TYR A 203 -13.40 -1.39 31.59
C TYR A 203 -13.53 -0.39 32.72
N ILE A 204 -12.94 0.77 32.56
CA ILE A 204 -13.06 1.95 33.43
C ILE A 204 -13.99 2.95 32.76
N VAL A 205 -13.74 3.28 31.50
CA VAL A 205 -14.55 4.19 30.68
C VAL A 205 -14.81 3.54 29.34
N SER A 206 -16.03 3.61 28.85
CA SER A 206 -16.41 3.12 27.53
C SER A 206 -17.37 4.09 26.87
N ASP A 207 -17.06 4.50 25.64
CA ASP A 207 -17.92 5.39 24.83
C ASP A 207 -19.22 4.70 24.34
N GLY A 208 -19.30 3.38 24.41
CA GLY A 208 -20.43 2.60 23.89
C GLY A 208 -21.45 2.11 24.94
N GLY A 209 -21.20 2.36 26.22
CA GLY A 209 -21.91 1.66 27.31
C GLY A 209 -21.43 0.20 27.45
N ASN A 210 -21.61 -0.38 28.61
CA ASN A 210 -21.21 -1.77 28.92
C ASN A 210 -21.86 -2.83 28.02
N ASP A 211 -22.88 -2.46 27.24
CA ASP A 211 -23.63 -3.41 26.42
C ASP A 211 -22.93 -3.90 25.17
N THR A 212 -21.93 -3.15 24.69
CA THR A 212 -21.28 -3.47 23.40
C THR A 212 -20.13 -4.49 23.53
N PHE A 213 -19.38 -4.46 24.63
CA PHE A 213 -18.16 -5.25 24.79
C PHE A 213 -18.20 -6.19 26.01
N GLY A 214 -19.36 -6.31 26.71
CA GLY A 214 -19.46 -7.10 27.94
C GLY A 214 -18.77 -6.43 29.14
N ASN A 215 -18.49 -7.22 30.17
CA ASN A 215 -17.92 -6.71 31.43
C ASN A 215 -16.39 -6.63 31.41
N ASP A 216 -15.72 -7.33 30.49
CA ASP A 216 -14.28 -7.50 30.42
C ASP A 216 -13.84 -7.69 28.98
N PHE A 217 -12.87 -6.90 28.56
CA PHE A 217 -12.33 -6.92 27.20
C PHE A 217 -11.67 -8.25 26.82
N LEU A 218 -10.92 -8.85 27.74
CA LEU A 218 -10.26 -10.13 27.46
C LEU A 218 -11.26 -11.27 27.27
N THR A 219 -12.32 -11.28 28.10
CA THR A 219 -13.42 -12.24 27.95
C THR A 219 -14.22 -11.99 26.67
N TRP A 220 -14.39 -10.72 26.28
CA TRP A 220 -15.01 -10.38 24.99
C TRP A 220 -14.19 -10.84 23.79
N LEU A 221 -12.85 -10.91 23.90
CA LEU A 221 -11.97 -11.43 22.84
C LEU A 221 -12.07 -12.96 22.68
N GLU A 222 -12.53 -13.69 23.71
CA GLU A 222 -12.63 -15.13 23.66
C GLU A 222 -13.64 -15.59 22.58
N GLY A 223 -13.19 -16.53 21.75
CA GLY A 223 -14.01 -17.06 20.64
C GLY A 223 -13.98 -16.26 19.35
N ARG A 224 -13.22 -15.15 19.29
CA ARG A 224 -13.02 -14.37 18.06
C ARG A 224 -11.71 -14.75 17.36
N GLU A 225 -11.66 -14.52 16.06
CA GLU A 225 -10.43 -14.71 15.28
C GLU A 225 -9.52 -13.50 15.47
N LEU A 226 -8.36 -13.72 16.08
CA LEU A 226 -7.40 -12.70 16.44
C LEU A 226 -6.11 -12.86 15.63
N SER A 227 -5.49 -11.76 15.23
CA SER A 227 -4.16 -11.78 14.59
C SER A 227 -3.02 -12.07 15.59
N LEU A 228 -3.27 -11.93 16.89
CA LEU A 228 -2.36 -12.26 17.99
C LEU A 228 -3.07 -13.17 19.01
N PRO A 229 -2.40 -14.18 19.57
CA PRO A 229 -2.96 -14.97 20.65
C PRO A 229 -3.27 -14.12 21.89
N ILE A 230 -4.32 -14.47 22.63
CA ILE A 230 -4.72 -13.76 23.87
C ILE A 230 -3.57 -13.78 24.91
N SER A 231 -2.77 -14.86 24.95
CA SER A 231 -1.59 -14.94 25.83
C SER A 231 -0.57 -13.83 25.55
N ASP A 232 -0.36 -13.51 24.28
CA ASP A 232 0.59 -12.49 23.86
C ASP A 232 0.04 -11.08 24.16
N ILE A 233 -1.29 -10.88 23.97
CA ILE A 233 -1.96 -9.64 24.34
C ILE A 233 -1.81 -9.41 25.85
N LYS A 234 -2.09 -10.41 26.70
CA LYS A 234 -1.87 -10.33 28.15
C LYS A 234 -0.43 -10.00 28.52
N SER A 235 0.53 -10.67 27.90
CA SER A 235 1.95 -10.40 28.13
C SER A 235 2.35 -8.97 27.78
N GLN A 236 1.79 -8.40 26.73
CA GLN A 236 2.04 -7.01 26.34
C GLN A 236 1.37 -6.02 27.31
N MET A 237 0.17 -6.32 27.80
CA MET A 237 -0.50 -5.54 28.84
C MET A 237 0.32 -5.54 30.15
N ASP A 238 0.79 -6.70 30.60
CA ASP A 238 1.61 -6.80 31.80
C ASP A 238 2.94 -6.09 31.67
N SER A 239 3.51 -6.04 30.46
CA SER A 239 4.77 -5.34 30.17
C SER A 239 4.62 -3.83 30.04
N GLY A 240 3.39 -3.30 29.97
CA GLY A 240 3.11 -1.87 29.83
C GLY A 240 3.54 -1.28 28.47
N PHE A 241 3.66 -2.10 27.42
CA PHE A 241 4.00 -1.63 26.09
C PHE A 241 2.74 -1.34 25.27
N ARG A 242 2.88 -0.41 24.32
CA ARG A 242 1.86 -0.23 23.29
C ARG A 242 1.77 -1.44 22.37
N TYR A 243 0.57 -1.81 21.98
CA TYR A 243 0.35 -2.95 21.09
C TYR A 243 -0.83 -2.71 20.15
N TYR A 244 -0.89 -3.53 19.11
CA TYR A 244 -2.00 -3.55 18.17
C TYR A 244 -2.26 -4.98 17.73
N PHE A 245 -3.51 -5.26 17.37
CA PHE A 245 -3.93 -6.52 16.76
C PHE A 245 -5.20 -6.31 15.95
N ALA A 246 -5.49 -7.26 15.05
CA ALA A 246 -6.73 -7.26 14.30
C ALA A 246 -7.68 -8.31 14.87
N ILE A 247 -8.97 -8.03 14.80
CA ILE A 247 -10.07 -8.91 15.17
C ILE A 247 -10.92 -9.09 13.94
N SER A 248 -11.25 -10.35 13.60
CA SER A 248 -12.29 -10.69 12.64
C SER A 248 -13.47 -11.30 13.37
N ASP A 249 -14.65 -10.73 13.17
CA ASP A 249 -15.92 -11.17 13.76
C ASP A 249 -17.01 -11.21 12.67
N GLU A 250 -18.16 -11.82 12.96
CA GLU A 250 -19.33 -11.84 12.08
C GLU A 250 -19.81 -10.43 11.71
N ASP A 251 -19.65 -9.46 12.63
CA ASP A 251 -20.03 -8.07 12.45
C ASP A 251 -19.03 -7.23 11.66
N GLY A 252 -17.79 -7.71 11.46
CA GLY A 252 -16.75 -7.05 10.67
C GLY A 252 -15.32 -7.28 11.17
N ASP A 253 -14.39 -6.68 10.43
CA ASP A 253 -12.98 -6.68 10.76
C ASP A 253 -12.63 -5.38 11.48
N TYR A 254 -11.97 -5.49 12.63
CA TYR A 254 -11.57 -4.36 13.45
C TYR A 254 -10.06 -4.36 13.67
N MET A 255 -9.47 -3.19 13.71
CA MET A 255 -8.13 -2.97 14.21
C MET A 255 -8.20 -2.37 15.60
N VAL A 256 -7.52 -3.00 16.53
CA VAL A 256 -7.41 -2.55 17.93
C VAL A 256 -5.99 -2.07 18.17
N THR A 257 -5.89 -0.90 18.79
CA THR A 257 -4.62 -0.35 19.27
C THR A 257 -4.77 0.00 20.74
N ALA A 258 -3.75 -0.30 21.53
CA ALA A 258 -3.72 0.00 22.95
C ALA A 258 -2.40 0.71 23.30
N ALA A 259 -2.50 1.73 24.14
CA ALA A 259 -1.36 2.48 24.64
C ALA A 259 -1.47 2.62 26.18
N PRO A 260 -0.35 2.43 26.92
CA PRO A 260 -0.37 2.60 28.36
C PRO A 260 -0.57 4.06 28.75
N VAL A 261 -1.27 4.27 29.86
CA VAL A 261 -1.41 5.57 30.52
C VAL A 261 -0.26 5.73 31.51
N ASP A 262 0.61 6.69 31.26
CA ASP A 262 1.83 6.89 32.05
C ASP A 262 1.55 6.98 33.54
N GLY A 263 2.41 6.37 34.35
CA GLY A 263 2.29 6.39 35.82
C GLY A 263 1.15 5.53 36.40
N THR A 264 0.43 4.78 35.55
CA THR A 264 -0.69 3.95 35.98
C THR A 264 -0.60 2.53 35.40
N LYS A 265 -1.50 1.64 35.81
CA LYS A 265 -1.71 0.31 35.20
C LYS A 265 -2.85 0.31 34.15
N LEU A 266 -3.19 1.49 33.63
CA LEU A 266 -4.30 1.68 32.70
C LEU A 266 -3.80 1.69 31.26
N PHE A 267 -4.73 1.34 30.36
CA PHE A 267 -4.54 1.42 28.92
C PHE A 267 -5.69 2.21 28.29
N ALA A 268 -5.35 3.15 27.42
CA ALA A 268 -6.30 3.69 26.46
C ALA A 268 -6.35 2.76 25.24
N VAL A 269 -7.55 2.40 24.82
CA VAL A 269 -7.78 1.47 23.73
C VAL A 269 -8.66 2.12 22.68
N THR A 270 -8.24 1.98 21.43
CA THR A 270 -9.01 2.43 20.27
C THR A 270 -9.30 1.25 19.38
N MET A 271 -10.57 1.10 18.99
CA MET A 271 -11.03 0.11 18.05
C MET A 271 -11.60 0.81 16.81
N ALA A 272 -11.08 0.49 15.64
CA ALA A 272 -11.50 1.07 14.37
C ALA A 272 -11.93 -0.01 13.39
N ASP A 273 -13.03 0.25 12.64
CA ASP A 273 -13.48 -0.63 11.56
C ASP A 273 -12.44 -0.63 10.43
N ASN A 274 -11.96 -1.80 10.08
CA ASN A 274 -10.96 -2.00 9.04
C ASN A 274 -11.46 -1.52 7.67
N ARG A 275 -12.77 -1.56 7.43
CA ARG A 275 -13.39 -1.00 6.21
C ARG A 275 -13.16 0.49 6.09
N TYR A 276 -13.19 1.22 7.20
CA TYR A 276 -12.93 2.66 7.21
C TYR A 276 -11.45 2.97 6.94
N ILE A 277 -10.56 2.21 7.56
CA ILE A 277 -9.10 2.31 7.33
C ILE A 277 -8.80 2.09 5.83
N HIS A 278 -9.49 1.12 5.19
CA HIS A 278 -9.35 0.82 3.78
C HIS A 278 -10.09 1.79 2.84
N GLN A 279 -11.09 2.54 3.30
CA GLN A 279 -11.84 3.48 2.44
C GLN A 279 -10.96 4.61 1.88
N ALA A 280 -10.00 5.09 2.63
CA ALA A 280 -9.02 6.07 2.14
C ALA A 280 -8.20 5.50 0.98
N GLY A 281 -7.84 4.21 1.04
CA GLY A 281 -7.16 3.48 -0.03
C GLY A 281 -8.05 3.11 -1.24
N LEU A 282 -9.38 3.07 -1.08
CA LEU A 282 -10.31 2.70 -2.16
C LEU A 282 -10.30 3.71 -3.30
N ARG A 283 -10.31 5.01 -3.01
CA ARG A 283 -10.21 6.07 -4.04
C ARG A 283 -8.92 5.94 -4.83
N TYR A 284 -7.82 5.70 -4.15
CA TYR A 284 -6.53 5.51 -4.79
C TYR A 284 -6.52 4.26 -5.68
N ARG A 285 -7.08 3.13 -5.23
CA ARG A 285 -7.22 1.89 -6.03
C ARG A 285 -8.01 2.11 -7.31
N ILE A 286 -9.11 2.86 -7.24
CA ILE A 286 -9.91 3.20 -8.42
C ILE A 286 -9.06 4.00 -9.43
N TRP A 287 -8.31 5.00 -8.98
CA TRP A 287 -7.45 5.79 -9.87
C TRP A 287 -6.33 4.95 -10.50
N VAL A 288 -5.66 4.09 -9.73
CA VAL A 288 -4.62 3.17 -10.26
C VAL A 288 -5.23 2.21 -11.28
N PHE A 289 -6.42 1.66 -11.00
CA PHE A 289 -7.13 0.79 -11.93
C PHE A 289 -7.48 1.53 -13.24
N VAL A 290 -7.98 2.75 -13.15
CA VAL A 290 -8.29 3.58 -14.32
C VAL A 290 -7.02 3.87 -15.14
N ILE A 291 -5.93 4.27 -14.52
CA ILE A 291 -4.66 4.52 -15.20
C ILE A 291 -4.15 3.26 -15.89
N THR A 292 -4.20 2.12 -15.22
CA THR A 292 -3.78 0.83 -15.80
C THR A 292 -4.65 0.46 -17.01
N LEU A 293 -5.96 0.67 -16.91
CA LEU A 293 -6.89 0.45 -18.03
C LEU A 293 -6.56 1.33 -19.24
N VAL A 294 -6.30 2.63 -19.00
CA VAL A 294 -5.92 3.58 -20.06
C VAL A 294 -4.62 3.15 -20.75
N ILE A 295 -3.64 2.67 -20.00
CA ILE A 295 -2.37 2.17 -20.56
C ILE A 295 -2.61 0.93 -21.43
N ILE A 296 -3.42 -0.03 -20.96
CA ILE A 296 -3.77 -1.23 -21.73
C ILE A 296 -4.48 -0.84 -23.02
N LEU A 297 -5.44 0.10 -22.95
CA LEU A 297 -6.20 0.56 -24.10
C LEU A 297 -5.28 1.25 -25.13
N SER A 298 -4.36 2.11 -24.67
CA SER A 298 -3.39 2.76 -25.54
C SER A 298 -2.48 1.76 -26.24
N LEU A 299 -2.09 0.68 -25.56
CA LEU A 299 -1.31 -0.40 -26.13
C LEU A 299 -2.07 -1.13 -27.24
N ILE A 300 -3.35 -1.44 -27.02
CA ILE A 300 -4.20 -2.09 -28.03
C ILE A 300 -4.29 -1.22 -29.28
N VAL A 301 -4.43 0.11 -29.12
CA VAL A 301 -4.45 1.06 -30.23
C VAL A 301 -3.12 1.04 -31.00
N VAL A 302 -1.99 1.08 -30.29
CA VAL A 302 -0.65 1.04 -30.93
C VAL A 302 -0.45 -0.26 -31.71
N ILE A 303 -0.84 -1.39 -31.14
CA ILE A 303 -0.79 -2.70 -31.81
C ILE A 303 -1.70 -2.71 -33.03
N GLY A 304 -2.93 -2.19 -32.91
CA GLY A 304 -3.88 -2.08 -34.03
C GLY A 304 -3.34 -1.26 -35.18
N VAL A 305 -2.80 -0.07 -34.90
CA VAL A 305 -2.17 0.80 -35.90
C VAL A 305 -0.97 0.10 -36.56
N TYR A 306 -0.13 -0.57 -35.78
CA TYR A 306 1.00 -1.34 -36.34
C TYR A 306 0.53 -2.47 -37.27
N LEU A 307 -0.48 -3.23 -36.88
CA LEU A 307 -1.03 -4.31 -37.72
C LEU A 307 -1.67 -3.76 -38.99
N TYR A 308 -2.34 -2.58 -38.91
CA TYR A 308 -2.91 -1.90 -40.06
C TYR A 308 -1.84 -1.53 -41.09
N PHE A 309 -0.77 -0.83 -40.67
CA PHE A 309 0.36 -0.50 -41.55
C PHE A 309 1.06 -1.73 -42.13
N ARG A 310 1.22 -2.79 -41.33
CA ARG A 310 1.80 -4.05 -41.79
C ARG A 310 0.93 -4.72 -42.88
N ARG A 311 -0.40 -4.55 -42.80
CA ARG A 311 -1.32 -5.08 -43.81
C ARG A 311 -1.19 -4.31 -45.14
N GLU A 312 -1.10 -2.99 -45.08
CA GLU A 312 -0.85 -2.16 -46.25
C GLU A 312 0.49 -2.47 -46.94
N ASP A 313 1.57 -2.59 -46.18
CA ASP A 313 2.88 -2.97 -46.73
C ASP A 313 2.82 -4.32 -47.48
N ARG A 314 2.05 -5.30 -46.96
CA ARG A 314 1.88 -6.60 -47.64
C ARG A 314 1.10 -6.51 -48.94
N ILE A 315 0.06 -5.68 -48.98
CA ILE A 315 -0.75 -5.45 -50.20
C ILE A 315 0.11 -4.76 -51.25
N ALA A 316 0.86 -3.74 -50.89
CA ALA A 316 1.76 -3.03 -51.80
C ALA A 316 2.81 -3.96 -52.41
N ILE A 317 3.45 -4.82 -51.58
CA ILE A 317 4.47 -5.79 -52.04
C ILE A 317 3.80 -6.81 -53.01
N ARG A 318 2.63 -7.29 -52.74
CA ARG A 318 1.90 -8.22 -53.60
C ARG A 318 1.58 -7.58 -54.97
N ASN A 319 1.13 -6.34 -54.96
CA ASN A 319 0.81 -5.60 -56.17
C ASN A 319 2.09 -5.35 -57.05
N LEU A 320 3.20 -4.99 -56.39
CA LEU A 320 4.46 -4.81 -57.05
C LEU A 320 4.98 -6.12 -57.67
N ASN A 321 4.92 -7.23 -56.94
CA ASN A 321 5.32 -8.53 -57.46
C ASN A 321 4.45 -8.98 -58.64
N ARG A 322 3.11 -8.68 -58.57
CA ARG A 322 2.21 -8.97 -59.65
C ARG A 322 2.56 -8.14 -60.92
N GLN A 323 2.88 -6.86 -60.76
CA GLN A 323 3.31 -6.02 -61.89
C GLN A 323 4.62 -6.50 -62.49
N LEU A 324 5.58 -6.93 -61.67
CA LEU A 324 6.83 -7.49 -62.15
C LEU A 324 6.58 -8.77 -62.96
N MET A 325 5.74 -9.69 -62.50
CA MET A 325 5.38 -10.89 -63.22
C MET A 325 4.68 -10.58 -64.56
N LEU A 326 3.74 -9.64 -64.55
CA LEU A 326 3.05 -9.22 -65.80
C LEU A 326 4.02 -8.58 -66.79
N ASN A 327 4.96 -7.75 -66.32
CA ASN A 327 5.97 -7.16 -67.18
C ASN A 327 6.88 -8.25 -67.77
N GLU A 328 7.37 -9.18 -66.95
CA GLU A 328 8.21 -10.28 -67.40
C GLU A 328 7.52 -11.15 -68.46
N GLU A 329 6.24 -11.46 -68.23
CA GLU A 329 5.44 -12.23 -69.18
C GLU A 329 5.19 -11.48 -70.48
N THR A 330 4.91 -10.17 -70.40
CA THR A 330 4.77 -9.29 -71.56
C THR A 330 6.08 -9.23 -72.33
N TYR A 331 7.20 -9.05 -71.69
CA TYR A 331 8.50 -9.11 -72.36
C TYR A 331 8.76 -10.44 -73.05
N ARG A 332 8.41 -11.54 -72.43
CA ARG A 332 8.59 -12.90 -72.97
C ARG A 332 7.71 -13.12 -74.20
N ILE A 333 6.47 -12.66 -74.16
CA ILE A 333 5.55 -12.76 -75.33
C ILE A 333 6.08 -11.87 -76.47
N THR A 334 6.40 -10.63 -76.17
CA THR A 334 6.93 -9.69 -77.19
C THR A 334 8.22 -10.18 -77.78
N ALA A 335 9.11 -10.75 -77.01
CA ALA A 335 10.34 -11.34 -77.48
C ALA A 335 10.10 -12.53 -78.42
N ARG A 336 9.11 -13.39 -78.14
CA ARG A 336 8.76 -14.53 -78.98
C ARG A 336 8.19 -14.15 -80.34
N GLU A 337 7.37 -13.09 -80.32
CA GLU A 337 6.71 -12.60 -81.56
C GLU A 337 7.58 -11.67 -82.38
N SER A 338 8.73 -11.24 -81.82
CA SER A 338 9.66 -10.36 -82.49
C SER A 338 10.42 -11.10 -83.60
N ASP A 339 10.60 -10.45 -84.70
CA ASP A 339 11.47 -10.90 -85.79
C ASP A 339 12.98 -10.74 -85.47
N LEU A 340 13.30 -10.10 -84.35
CA LEU A 340 14.65 -9.89 -83.86
C LEU A 340 15.04 -11.02 -82.90
N CYS A 341 16.32 -11.34 -82.88
CA CYS A 341 16.88 -12.26 -81.91
C CYS A 341 17.03 -11.51 -80.54
N VAL A 342 16.21 -11.90 -79.57
CA VAL A 342 16.18 -11.29 -78.22
C VAL A 342 16.85 -12.22 -77.22
N PHE A 343 17.71 -11.65 -76.39
CA PHE A 343 18.42 -12.43 -75.37
C PHE A 343 18.55 -11.64 -74.05
N THR A 344 18.72 -12.35 -72.97
CA THR A 344 19.16 -11.83 -71.67
C THR A 344 20.60 -12.18 -71.47
N TYR A 345 21.38 -11.24 -70.88
CA TYR A 345 22.74 -11.45 -70.51
C TYR A 345 22.87 -11.36 -68.95
N ASP A 346 23.38 -12.41 -68.37
CA ASP A 346 23.72 -12.43 -66.93
C ASP A 346 25.18 -12.05 -66.77
N VAL A 347 25.42 -10.88 -66.19
CA VAL A 347 26.76 -10.29 -66.01
C VAL A 347 27.62 -11.09 -65.02
N GLU A 348 27.01 -11.72 -63.98
CA GLU A 348 27.75 -12.49 -62.96
C GLU A 348 28.27 -13.82 -63.50
N THR A 349 27.45 -14.47 -64.34
CA THR A 349 27.78 -15.81 -64.90
C THR A 349 28.32 -15.75 -66.31
N GLU A 350 28.42 -14.55 -66.93
CA GLU A 350 28.77 -14.34 -68.34
C GLU A 350 27.99 -15.23 -69.32
N GLN A 351 26.74 -15.56 -68.96
CA GLN A 351 25.86 -16.42 -69.77
C GLN A 351 24.79 -15.58 -70.48
N ILE A 352 24.49 -16.02 -71.69
CA ILE A 352 23.46 -15.44 -72.55
C ILE A 352 22.39 -16.49 -72.73
N GLN A 353 21.16 -16.11 -72.43
CA GLN A 353 19.96 -16.92 -72.66
C GLN A 353 19.06 -16.24 -73.70
N PHE A 354 18.82 -16.94 -74.78
CA PHE A 354 17.96 -16.47 -75.85
C PHE A 354 16.49 -16.67 -75.44
N LEU A 355 15.67 -15.64 -75.65
CA LEU A 355 14.25 -15.64 -75.26
C LEU A 355 13.30 -16.09 -76.38
N ASN A 356 13.82 -16.20 -77.65
CA ASN A 356 13.09 -16.70 -78.79
C ASN A 356 13.94 -17.63 -79.63
N ASP A 357 13.33 -18.39 -80.54
CA ASP A 357 14.00 -19.39 -81.37
C ASP A 357 14.76 -18.81 -82.59
N LYS A 358 14.77 -17.47 -82.75
CA LYS A 358 15.49 -16.80 -83.84
C LYS A 358 16.99 -17.00 -83.78
N TYR A 359 17.56 -17.41 -82.67
CA TYR A 359 18.97 -17.77 -82.56
C TYR A 359 19.36 -18.92 -83.51
N GLN A 360 18.38 -19.78 -83.90
CA GLN A 360 18.64 -20.87 -84.89
C GLN A 360 18.96 -20.31 -86.29
N SER A 361 18.33 -19.16 -86.66
CA SER A 361 18.66 -18.49 -87.92
C SER A 361 20.08 -17.93 -87.98
N LEU A 362 20.73 -17.78 -86.79
CA LEU A 362 22.11 -17.41 -86.63
C LEU A 362 23.05 -18.64 -86.60
N GLY A 363 22.56 -19.84 -86.88
CA GLY A 363 23.33 -21.05 -86.84
C GLY A 363 23.75 -21.53 -85.44
N LEU A 364 22.99 -21.10 -84.41
CA LEU A 364 23.23 -21.46 -83.01
C LEU A 364 22.27 -22.62 -82.68
N ASN A 365 22.79 -23.69 -82.02
CA ASN A 365 22.00 -24.88 -81.69
C ASN A 365 21.59 -24.98 -80.23
N GLN A 366 21.92 -23.99 -79.44
CA GLN A 366 21.64 -23.94 -77.99
C GLN A 366 21.05 -22.59 -77.60
N SER A 367 20.05 -22.63 -76.76
CA SER A 367 19.38 -21.45 -76.19
C SER A 367 20.17 -20.72 -75.12
N GLU A 368 21.18 -21.38 -74.54
CA GLU A 368 22.06 -20.81 -73.53
C GLU A 368 23.53 -20.99 -73.97
N LEU A 369 24.28 -19.88 -73.97
CA LEU A 369 25.67 -19.88 -74.40
C LEU A 369 26.48 -18.90 -73.56
N SER A 370 27.72 -19.20 -73.30
CA SER A 370 28.65 -18.22 -72.71
C SER A 370 29.06 -17.18 -73.71
N VAL A 371 29.34 -15.95 -73.28
CA VAL A 371 29.76 -14.83 -74.15
C VAL A 371 30.93 -15.22 -75.08
N PRO A 372 32.00 -15.88 -74.59
CA PRO A 372 33.14 -16.29 -75.45
C PRO A 372 32.73 -17.22 -76.58
N VAL A 373 31.79 -18.16 -76.28
CA VAL A 373 31.28 -19.13 -77.26
C VAL A 373 30.44 -18.45 -78.35
N LEU A 374 29.56 -17.52 -77.89
CA LEU A 374 28.75 -16.71 -78.82
C LEU A 374 29.59 -15.87 -79.75
N LEU A 375 30.58 -15.12 -79.21
CA LEU A 375 31.44 -14.26 -80.00
C LEU A 375 32.29 -15.05 -80.98
N ARG A 376 32.72 -16.26 -80.66
CA ARG A 376 33.45 -17.15 -81.59
C ARG A 376 32.61 -17.58 -82.79
N LYS A 377 31.34 -17.97 -82.51
CA LYS A 377 30.41 -18.39 -83.59
C LYS A 377 29.95 -17.22 -84.45
N ILE A 378 29.68 -16.05 -83.89
CA ILE A 378 29.30 -14.88 -84.65
C ILE A 378 30.44 -14.35 -85.46
N ARG A 379 31.69 -14.47 -85.05
CA ARG A 379 32.89 -14.10 -85.82
C ARG A 379 32.98 -14.92 -87.12
N GLU A 380 32.58 -16.18 -87.11
CA GLU A 380 32.53 -17.04 -88.30
C GLU A 380 31.46 -16.61 -89.31
N ILE A 381 30.38 -15.99 -88.85
CA ILE A 381 29.24 -15.58 -89.67
C ILE A 381 29.38 -14.12 -90.14
N ASN A 382 29.72 -13.19 -89.27
CA ASN A 382 29.82 -11.79 -89.50
C ASN A 382 30.86 -11.12 -88.56
N PRO A 383 32.12 -10.82 -89.05
CA PRO A 383 33.15 -10.23 -88.20
C PRO A 383 32.83 -8.83 -87.67
N GLU A 384 32.08 -8.02 -88.44
CA GLU A 384 31.71 -6.64 -87.97
C GLU A 384 30.74 -6.68 -86.79
N THR A 385 29.72 -7.52 -86.87
CA THR A 385 28.77 -7.73 -85.80
C THR A 385 29.41 -8.26 -84.52
N CYS A 386 30.46 -9.11 -84.66
CA CYS A 386 31.23 -9.61 -83.52
C CYS A 386 31.95 -8.48 -82.78
N SER A 387 32.52 -7.47 -83.50
CA SER A 387 33.19 -6.32 -82.89
C SER A 387 32.21 -5.44 -82.07
N VAL A 388 30.99 -5.23 -82.61
CA VAL A 388 29.96 -4.45 -81.96
C VAL A 388 29.49 -5.15 -80.67
N LEU A 389 29.17 -6.44 -80.77
CA LEU A 389 28.78 -7.22 -79.60
C LEU A 389 29.80 -7.30 -78.49
N ARG A 390 31.07 -7.47 -78.85
CA ARG A 390 32.19 -7.45 -77.90
C ARG A 390 32.28 -6.12 -77.18
N ASN A 391 32.06 -4.99 -77.83
CA ASN A 391 32.01 -3.68 -77.20
C ASN A 391 30.77 -3.50 -76.30
N ILE A 392 29.63 -4.11 -76.60
CA ILE A 392 28.42 -4.06 -75.78
C ILE A 392 28.65 -4.84 -74.46
N PHE A 393 29.19 -6.07 -74.60
CA PHE A 393 29.41 -6.89 -73.37
C PHE A 393 30.54 -6.28 -72.52
N ALA A 394 31.63 -5.75 -73.08
CA ALA A 394 32.69 -5.05 -72.37
C ALA A 394 32.21 -3.74 -71.66
N ARG A 395 31.09 -3.18 -72.03
CA ARG A 395 30.49 -2.01 -71.37
C ARG A 395 29.45 -2.39 -70.33
N ALA A 396 29.00 -3.65 -70.28
CA ALA A 396 28.02 -4.16 -69.35
C ALA A 396 28.66 -4.70 -68.07
N ASP A 397 29.96 -5.05 -68.14
CA ASP A 397 30.84 -5.35 -66.98
C ASP A 397 31.28 -4.02 -66.33
#